data_248c59ca60a751c2ac40fb99cab54591
#
_entry.id   248c59ca60a751c2ac40fb99cab54591
#
_cell.length_a   1.000
_cell.length_b   1.000
_cell.length_c   1.000
_cell.angle_alpha   90.00
_cell.angle_beta   90.00
_cell.angle_gamma   90.00
#
_symmetry.space_group_name_H-M   'P 1'
#
loop_
_entity.id
_entity.type
_entity.pdbx_description
1 polymer ?
#
loop_
_entity_poly.entity_id
_entity_poly.type
_entity_poly.pdbx_seq_one_letter_code
_entity_poly.pdbx_strand_id
1 'polypeptide(L)'
;LHVLAEAVVTAKLNGFAVLRYVYVQEEDGFLNIDIISDKSSELDKYTPKTDGSLVYTGGSGEETVDTKVEYLLLTHRATSTNPAGEMSGARLYPAVALRKHGFIYAAQFIQRYAQPLLITKTNSNSTDVDDETAKVYSLLSGGAMNMSREDDIVMLQNNADGQAFQRLDRMANSRIQKYMLGKVKTSDLENGSRAAQETEENTKGDRIDGYLHLLNLAAQHLVDALLMVNEAYGKTIVAPKGLWFEFNKKTEIDIKRADRDTKYAKDANLRFTADYYRDVLGFEDNHFVLAEEAATPNTGNASLSARLSDKYKQGNPL
;
A
#
# COMPACT_ATOMS: atom_id res chain seq x y z
N LEU A 1 -2.58 10.41 -12.22
CA LEU A 1 -2.50 10.03 -10.81
C LEU A 1 -1.86 8.66 -10.62
N HIS A 2 -2.26 7.62 -11.37
CA HIS A 2 -1.72 6.25 -11.27
C HIS A 2 -0.19 6.22 -11.42
N VAL A 3 0.37 6.88 -12.43
CA VAL A 3 1.82 6.96 -12.66
C VAL A 3 2.57 7.59 -11.49
N LEU A 4 2.01 8.65 -10.87
CA LEU A 4 2.61 9.26 -9.68
C LEU A 4 2.59 8.30 -8.48
N ALA A 5 1.52 7.54 -8.29
CA ALA A 5 1.43 6.55 -7.22
C ALA A 5 2.43 5.39 -7.43
N GLU A 6 2.61 4.92 -8.65
CA GLU A 6 3.64 3.92 -9.01
C GLU A 6 5.05 4.46 -8.76
N ALA A 7 5.31 5.73 -9.11
CA ALA A 7 6.60 6.36 -8.85
C ALA A 7 6.92 6.45 -7.35
N VAL A 8 5.93 6.71 -6.50
CA VAL A 8 6.10 6.69 -5.03
C VAL A 8 6.51 5.30 -4.54
N VAL A 9 5.87 4.24 -5.06
CA VAL A 9 6.25 2.85 -4.73
C VAL A 9 7.65 2.53 -5.23
N THR A 10 7.98 2.94 -6.46
CA THR A 10 9.30 2.76 -7.06
C THR A 10 10.38 3.49 -6.25
N ALA A 11 10.14 4.75 -5.87
CA ALA A 11 11.06 5.52 -5.04
C ALA A 11 11.33 4.83 -3.70
N LYS A 12 10.32 4.27 -3.06
CA LYS A 12 10.50 3.52 -1.82
C LYS A 12 11.29 2.23 -2.02
N LEU A 13 11.01 1.47 -3.07
CA LEU A 13 11.70 0.19 -3.31
C LEU A 13 13.14 0.38 -3.75
N ASN A 14 13.40 1.32 -4.66
CA ASN A 14 14.70 1.54 -5.29
C ASN A 14 15.52 2.69 -4.68
N GLY A 15 14.92 3.49 -3.78
CA GLY A 15 15.52 4.69 -3.19
C GLY A 15 15.07 5.96 -3.90
N PHE A 16 14.91 5.93 -5.21
CA PHE A 16 14.40 7.04 -6.00
C PHE A 16 13.57 6.56 -7.19
N ALA A 17 12.79 7.47 -7.76
CA ALA A 17 12.08 7.30 -9.03
C ALA A 17 12.27 8.54 -9.89
N VAL A 18 12.25 8.36 -11.20
CA VAL A 18 12.38 9.41 -12.20
C VAL A 18 11.18 9.37 -13.13
N LEU A 19 10.50 10.51 -13.26
CA LEU A 19 9.45 10.71 -14.25
C LEU A 19 9.88 11.82 -15.20
N ARG A 20 9.50 11.70 -16.47
CA ARG A 20 9.70 12.74 -17.47
C ARG A 20 8.37 13.29 -17.93
N TYR A 21 8.24 14.61 -17.99
CA TYR A 21 7.08 15.30 -18.52
C TYR A 21 7.21 15.55 -20.02
N VAL A 22 6.15 15.30 -20.74
CA VAL A 22 6.02 15.65 -22.16
C VAL A 22 4.91 16.69 -22.26
N TYR A 23 5.25 17.86 -22.74
CA TYR A 23 4.33 18.98 -22.86
C TYR A 23 3.69 19.05 -24.23
N VAL A 24 2.43 19.49 -24.26
CA VAL A 24 1.67 19.82 -25.47
C VAL A 24 1.14 21.23 -25.36
N GLN A 25 1.14 21.96 -26.47
CA GLN A 25 0.53 23.29 -26.50
C GLN A 25 -0.95 23.15 -26.87
N GLU A 26 -1.82 23.71 -26.05
CA GLU A 26 -3.26 23.76 -26.28
C GLU A 26 -3.64 24.91 -27.22
N GLU A 27 -4.91 24.93 -27.69
CA GLU A 27 -5.41 25.94 -28.65
C GLU A 27 -5.35 27.37 -28.07
N ASP A 28 -5.46 27.53 -26.75
CA ASP A 28 -5.35 28.82 -26.04
C ASP A 28 -3.88 29.27 -25.89
N GLY A 29 -2.94 28.46 -26.35
CA GLY A 29 -1.50 28.71 -26.35
C GLY A 29 -0.83 28.42 -25.01
N PHE A 30 -1.52 27.85 -24.00
CA PHE A 30 -0.90 27.34 -22.80
C PHE A 30 -0.26 25.98 -23.06
N LEU A 31 0.79 25.69 -22.29
CA LEU A 31 1.40 24.37 -22.25
C LEU A 31 0.78 23.52 -21.14
N ASN A 32 0.36 22.31 -21.51
CA ASN A 32 -0.14 21.33 -20.57
C ASN A 32 0.72 20.07 -20.62
N ILE A 33 0.69 19.23 -19.57
CA ILE A 33 1.37 17.94 -19.58
C ILE A 33 0.47 16.91 -20.25
N ASP A 34 0.91 16.42 -21.41
CA ASP A 34 0.24 15.36 -22.15
C ASP A 34 0.56 13.99 -21.57
N ILE A 35 1.86 13.69 -21.41
CA ILE A 35 2.34 12.38 -20.97
C ILE A 35 3.31 12.55 -19.80
N ILE A 36 3.12 11.73 -18.78
CA ILE A 36 4.11 11.51 -17.72
C ILE A 36 4.75 10.14 -17.98
N SER A 37 5.99 10.15 -18.46
CA SER A 37 6.74 8.95 -18.78
C SER A 37 7.51 8.44 -17.56
N ASP A 38 7.20 7.22 -17.11
CA ASP A 38 7.94 6.52 -16.05
C ASP A 38 9.28 5.99 -16.59
N LYS A 39 10.37 6.30 -15.87
CA LYS A 39 11.74 5.87 -16.17
C LYS A 39 12.23 4.75 -15.27
N SER A 40 11.34 4.04 -14.61
CA SER A 40 11.66 2.94 -13.66
C SER A 40 12.49 1.83 -14.28
N SER A 41 12.31 1.54 -15.58
CA SER A 41 13.08 0.53 -16.30
C SER A 41 14.52 0.95 -16.65
N GLU A 42 14.84 2.22 -16.48
CA GLU A 42 16.11 2.82 -16.87
C GLU A 42 16.81 3.55 -15.71
N LEU A 43 16.44 3.23 -14.45
CA LEU A 43 16.97 3.91 -13.27
C LEU A 43 18.49 3.79 -13.13
N ASP A 44 19.09 2.75 -13.67
CA ASP A 44 20.54 2.56 -13.73
C ASP A 44 21.27 3.62 -14.54
N LYS A 45 20.58 4.32 -15.45
CA LYS A 45 21.10 5.43 -16.24
C LYS A 45 21.01 6.78 -15.54
N TYR A 46 20.31 6.87 -14.44
CA TYR A 46 20.08 8.11 -13.70
C TYR A 46 20.86 8.11 -12.38
N THR A 47 21.58 9.18 -12.11
CA THR A 47 22.33 9.34 -10.88
C THR A 47 21.96 10.65 -10.18
N PRO A 48 21.20 10.57 -9.06
CA PRO A 48 20.94 11.74 -8.22
C PRO A 48 22.25 12.24 -7.57
N LYS A 49 22.45 13.56 -7.55
CA LYS A 49 23.61 14.21 -6.92
C LYS A 49 23.20 14.88 -5.61
N THR A 50 24.19 15.22 -4.80
CA THR A 50 24.01 15.84 -3.47
C THR A 50 23.44 17.25 -3.52
N ASP A 51 23.60 17.93 -4.65
CA ASP A 51 23.05 19.27 -4.91
C ASP A 51 21.57 19.24 -5.39
N GLY A 52 20.97 18.05 -5.48
CA GLY A 52 19.62 17.85 -5.99
C GLY A 52 19.52 17.76 -7.51
N SER A 53 20.64 17.87 -8.24
CA SER A 53 20.66 17.65 -9.68
C SER A 53 20.57 16.15 -10.01
N LEU A 54 20.10 15.87 -11.21
CA LEU A 54 19.98 14.52 -11.76
C LEU A 54 20.85 14.41 -13.01
N VAL A 55 21.72 13.42 -13.07
CA VAL A 55 22.60 13.16 -14.20
C VAL A 55 22.10 11.93 -14.94
N TYR A 56 21.97 12.05 -16.26
CA TYR A 56 21.63 10.96 -17.16
C TYR A 56 22.86 10.48 -17.93
N THR A 57 23.08 9.16 -17.97
CA THR A 57 24.23 8.48 -18.60
C THR A 57 23.84 7.50 -19.68
N GLY A 58 22.70 7.68 -20.34
CA GLY A 58 22.19 6.76 -21.36
C GLY A 58 22.65 7.04 -22.80
N GLY A 59 23.40 8.13 -23.03
CA GLY A 59 23.88 8.54 -24.35
C GLY A 59 25.39 8.49 -24.49
N SER A 60 25.94 9.39 -25.31
CA SER A 60 27.39 9.48 -25.57
C SER A 60 28.19 10.10 -24.42
N GLY A 61 27.58 10.40 -23.28
CA GLY A 61 28.22 11.05 -22.12
C GLY A 61 27.25 11.28 -20.97
N GLU A 62 27.74 12.00 -19.94
CA GLU A 62 26.93 12.44 -18.82
C GLU A 62 26.22 13.75 -19.17
N GLU A 63 24.92 13.82 -18.97
CA GLU A 63 24.09 15.00 -19.17
C GLU A 63 23.32 15.32 -17.88
N THR A 64 23.40 16.58 -17.43
CA THR A 64 22.56 17.04 -16.32
C THR A 64 21.18 17.41 -16.85
N VAL A 65 20.14 16.73 -16.38
CA VAL A 65 18.76 16.95 -16.82
C VAL A 65 18.06 17.97 -15.92
N ASP A 66 17.10 18.68 -16.50
CA ASP A 66 16.34 19.70 -15.76
C ASP A 66 15.27 19.05 -14.87
N THR A 67 15.54 19.04 -13.57
CA THR A 67 14.63 18.49 -12.56
C THR A 67 13.53 19.47 -12.11
N LYS A 68 13.51 20.70 -12.64
CA LYS A 68 12.48 21.68 -12.27
C LYS A 68 11.26 21.63 -13.19
N VAL A 69 11.49 21.39 -14.48
CA VAL A 69 10.45 21.49 -15.51
C VAL A 69 10.28 20.19 -16.27
N GLU A 70 11.38 19.52 -16.66
CA GLU A 70 11.30 18.35 -17.56
C GLU A 70 11.21 17.03 -16.80
N TYR A 71 11.91 16.92 -15.65
CA TYR A 71 11.97 15.68 -14.90
C TYR A 71 11.54 15.88 -13.45
N LEU A 72 10.79 14.92 -12.93
CA LEU A 72 10.57 14.77 -11.50
C LEU A 72 11.55 13.73 -10.94
N LEU A 73 12.39 14.15 -10.00
CA LEU A 73 13.18 13.26 -9.16
C LEU A 73 12.47 13.09 -7.81
N LEU A 74 11.93 11.93 -7.56
CA LEU A 74 11.31 11.58 -6.28
C LEU A 74 12.24 10.68 -5.50
N THR A 75 12.68 11.10 -4.31
CA THR A 75 13.62 10.35 -3.47
C THR A 75 12.98 9.91 -2.16
N HIS A 76 13.34 8.71 -1.69
CA HIS A 76 12.91 8.18 -0.41
C HIS A 76 14.07 8.22 0.59
N ARG A 77 13.95 9.07 1.63
CA ARG A 77 14.96 9.22 2.68
C ARG A 77 16.35 9.52 2.15
N ALA A 78 16.45 10.42 1.16
CA ALA A 78 17.73 10.90 0.69
C ALA A 78 18.47 11.65 1.80
N THR A 79 19.78 11.50 1.83
CA THR A 79 20.68 12.20 2.75
C THR A 79 21.84 12.82 1.98
N SER A 80 22.58 13.72 2.61
CA SER A 80 23.77 14.32 1.98
C SER A 80 24.83 13.30 1.59
N THR A 81 24.88 12.14 2.25
CA THR A 81 25.81 11.04 1.92
C THR A 81 25.21 10.02 0.95
N ASN A 82 23.89 9.98 0.83
CA ASN A 82 23.18 9.09 -0.09
C ASN A 82 22.05 9.85 -0.81
N PRO A 83 22.36 10.61 -1.86
CA PRO A 83 21.35 11.37 -2.61
C PRO A 83 20.35 10.49 -3.35
N ALA A 84 20.70 9.25 -3.69
CA ALA A 84 19.79 8.28 -4.29
C ALA A 84 18.73 7.71 -3.31
N GLY A 85 18.82 8.09 -2.03
CA GLY A 85 17.86 7.65 -1.03
C GLY A 85 18.06 6.20 -0.55
N GLU A 86 17.18 5.75 0.33
CA GLU A 86 17.25 4.44 0.95
C GLU A 86 16.48 3.41 0.12
N MET A 87 17.18 2.42 -0.43
CA MET A 87 16.60 1.30 -1.16
C MET A 87 15.98 0.28 -0.20
N SER A 88 14.67 0.36 -0.01
CA SER A 88 13.92 -0.60 0.81
C SER A 88 13.93 -2.01 0.22
N GLY A 89 14.03 -2.14 -1.09
CA GLY A 89 14.13 -3.41 -1.80
C GLY A 89 15.35 -4.22 -1.35
N ALA A 90 16.47 -3.57 -1.06
CA ALA A 90 17.67 -4.26 -0.55
C ALA A 90 17.44 -4.93 0.81
N ARG A 91 16.64 -4.31 1.69
CA ARG A 91 16.27 -4.90 2.99
C ARG A 91 15.28 -6.05 2.87
N LEU A 92 14.43 -6.02 1.84
CA LEU A 92 13.44 -7.07 1.57
C LEU A 92 14.04 -8.26 0.82
N TYR A 93 15.10 -8.03 0.04
CA TYR A 93 15.69 -9.02 -0.82
C TYR A 93 15.98 -10.37 -0.12
N PRO A 94 16.58 -10.43 1.09
CA PRO A 94 16.84 -11.73 1.75
C PRO A 94 15.56 -12.52 2.03
N ALA A 95 14.45 -11.86 2.40
CA ALA A 95 13.18 -12.54 2.66
C ALA A 95 12.53 -13.04 1.36
N VAL A 96 12.60 -12.24 0.30
CA VAL A 96 12.07 -12.61 -1.04
C VAL A 96 12.91 -13.75 -1.64
N ALA A 97 14.23 -13.66 -1.57
CA ALA A 97 15.15 -14.70 -2.04
C ALA A 97 14.95 -16.02 -1.28
N LEU A 98 14.83 -15.95 0.04
CA LEU A 98 14.56 -17.11 0.89
C LEU A 98 13.25 -17.79 0.52
N ARG A 99 12.19 -17.00 0.25
CA ARG A 99 10.91 -17.53 -0.18
C ARG A 99 10.99 -18.19 -1.55
N LYS A 100 11.64 -17.54 -2.52
CA LYS A 100 11.84 -18.10 -3.87
C LYS A 100 12.63 -19.41 -3.85
N HIS A 101 13.75 -19.43 -3.16
CA HIS A 101 14.59 -20.62 -3.05
C HIS A 101 13.96 -21.69 -2.17
N GLY A 102 13.27 -21.32 -1.09
CA GLY A 102 12.55 -22.23 -0.20
C GLY A 102 11.52 -23.06 -0.95
N PHE A 103 10.82 -22.48 -1.91
CA PHE A 103 9.87 -23.21 -2.77
C PHE A 103 10.57 -24.26 -3.63
N ILE A 104 11.71 -23.91 -4.22
CA ILE A 104 12.50 -24.83 -5.04
C ILE A 104 13.04 -25.99 -4.17
N TYR A 105 13.57 -25.69 -2.98
CA TYR A 105 14.04 -26.72 -2.05
C TYR A 105 12.92 -27.61 -1.53
N ALA A 106 11.71 -27.05 -1.30
CA ALA A 106 10.55 -27.84 -0.93
C ALA A 106 10.16 -28.83 -2.04
N ALA A 107 10.17 -28.39 -3.30
CA ALA A 107 9.90 -29.25 -4.44
C ALA A 107 10.95 -30.37 -4.57
N GLN A 108 12.24 -30.04 -4.45
CA GLN A 108 13.32 -31.02 -4.44
C GLN A 108 13.24 -32.00 -3.26
N PHE A 109 12.85 -31.51 -2.09
CA PHE A 109 12.64 -32.35 -0.91
C PHE A 109 11.53 -33.35 -1.13
N ILE A 110 10.36 -32.89 -1.65
CA ILE A 110 9.22 -33.76 -2.00
C ILE A 110 9.67 -34.80 -3.02
N GLN A 111 10.41 -34.41 -4.05
CA GLN A 111 10.89 -35.32 -5.09
C GLN A 111 11.84 -36.38 -4.55
N ARG A 112 12.71 -36.04 -3.56
CA ARG A 112 13.69 -36.96 -3.01
C ARG A 112 13.13 -37.83 -1.87
N TYR A 113 12.28 -37.26 -1.02
CA TYR A 113 11.92 -37.86 0.27
C TYR A 113 10.45 -38.25 0.38
N ALA A 114 9.57 -37.81 -0.52
CA ALA A 114 8.21 -38.29 -0.57
C ALA A 114 8.09 -39.71 -1.14
N GLN A 115 9.12 -40.12 -1.88
CA GLN A 115 9.24 -41.51 -2.30
C GLN A 115 10.01 -42.29 -1.22
N PRO A 116 9.49 -43.44 -0.73
CA PRO A 116 10.21 -44.26 0.21
C PRO A 116 11.46 -44.85 -0.45
N LEU A 117 12.57 -44.80 0.25
CA LEU A 117 13.79 -45.49 -0.19
C LEU A 117 13.66 -46.98 0.16
N LEU A 118 13.65 -47.83 -0.85
CA LEU A 118 13.64 -49.27 -0.68
C LEU A 118 15.08 -49.79 -0.68
N ILE A 119 15.44 -50.52 0.34
CA ILE A 119 16.75 -51.23 0.43
C ILE A 119 16.42 -52.70 0.41
N THR A 120 16.90 -53.41 -0.60
CA THR A 120 16.85 -54.85 -0.68
C THR A 120 18.15 -55.45 -0.14
N LYS A 121 18.00 -56.45 0.72
CA LYS A 121 19.10 -57.28 1.16
C LYS A 121 18.89 -58.67 0.57
N THR A 122 19.79 -59.09 -0.29
CA THR A 122 19.74 -60.43 -0.87
C THR A 122 20.99 -61.22 -0.47
N ASN A 123 20.81 -62.48 -0.23
CA ASN A 123 21.89 -63.39 0.13
C ASN A 123 22.46 -64.10 -1.12
N SER A 124 22.00 -63.75 -2.29
CA SER A 124 22.45 -64.39 -3.54
C SER A 124 23.75 -63.75 -4.02
N ASN A 125 24.70 -64.58 -4.37
CA ASN A 125 25.95 -64.23 -5.07
C ASN A 125 25.71 -63.92 -6.55
N SER A 126 24.51 -63.53 -6.94
CA SER A 126 24.16 -63.24 -8.34
C SER A 126 24.82 -61.95 -8.81
N THR A 127 25.39 -62.02 -10.00
CA THR A 127 26.07 -60.94 -10.72
C THR A 127 25.10 -59.94 -11.31
N ASP A 128 23.78 -60.09 -11.12
CA ASP A 128 22.73 -59.30 -11.77
C ASP A 128 22.08 -58.27 -10.83
N VAL A 129 22.94 -57.42 -10.25
CA VAL A 129 22.50 -56.32 -9.35
C VAL A 129 21.62 -55.33 -10.07
N ASP A 130 21.83 -55.14 -11.38
CA ASP A 130 21.08 -54.20 -12.20
C ASP A 130 19.63 -54.64 -12.45
N ASP A 131 19.41 -55.96 -12.68
CA ASP A 131 18.08 -56.52 -12.85
C ASP A 131 17.26 -56.51 -11.57
N GLU A 132 17.89 -56.75 -10.43
CA GLU A 132 17.24 -56.67 -9.11
C GLU A 132 16.88 -55.23 -8.74
N THR A 133 17.76 -54.28 -9.06
CA THR A 133 17.51 -52.86 -8.87
C THR A 133 16.34 -52.37 -9.74
N ALA A 134 16.24 -52.81 -10.99
CA ALA A 134 15.14 -52.50 -11.87
C ALA A 134 13.79 -53.07 -11.36
N LYS A 135 13.79 -54.27 -10.80
CA LYS A 135 12.62 -54.89 -10.15
C LYS A 135 12.15 -54.09 -8.94
N VAL A 136 13.08 -53.63 -8.10
CA VAL A 136 12.76 -52.77 -6.94
C VAL A 136 12.17 -51.42 -7.38
N TYR A 137 12.72 -50.83 -8.44
CA TYR A 137 12.16 -49.58 -9.02
C TYR A 137 10.72 -49.80 -9.54
N SER A 138 10.41 -50.98 -10.11
CA SER A 138 9.05 -51.28 -10.57
C SER A 138 8.04 -51.36 -9.41
N LEU A 139 8.48 -51.75 -8.20
CA LEU A 139 7.63 -51.79 -7.01
C LEU A 139 7.19 -50.39 -6.55
N LEU A 140 8.01 -49.35 -6.76
CA LEU A 140 7.65 -47.96 -6.46
C LEU A 140 6.47 -47.44 -7.32
N SER A 141 6.26 -48.04 -8.50
CA SER A 141 5.12 -47.73 -9.38
C SER A 141 3.91 -48.65 -9.19
N GLY A 142 3.87 -49.45 -8.13
CA GLY A 142 2.71 -50.30 -7.77
C GLY A 142 2.79 -51.73 -8.29
N GLY A 143 3.98 -52.25 -8.62
CA GLY A 143 4.21 -53.66 -8.97
C GLY A 143 4.21 -54.62 -7.77
N ALA A 144 4.04 -55.91 -8.00
CA ALA A 144 4.23 -56.97 -7.03
C ALA A 144 5.53 -57.73 -7.31
N MET A 145 6.29 -58.11 -6.27
CA MET A 145 7.50 -58.86 -6.37
C MET A 145 7.43 -60.11 -5.52
N ASN A 146 7.92 -61.24 -6.05
CA ASN A 146 8.16 -62.46 -5.29
C ASN A 146 9.56 -62.43 -4.71
N MET A 147 9.68 -62.67 -3.41
CA MET A 147 10.94 -62.67 -2.67
C MET A 147 11.28 -64.08 -2.18
N SER A 148 12.56 -64.39 -2.11
CA SER A 148 13.05 -65.58 -1.42
C SER A 148 12.88 -65.42 0.10
N ARG A 149 12.83 -66.54 0.81
CA ARG A 149 12.61 -66.55 2.27
C ARG A 149 13.78 -65.90 3.04
N GLU A 150 14.94 -65.75 2.39
CA GLU A 150 16.16 -65.16 2.95
C GLU A 150 16.36 -63.68 2.59
N ASP A 151 15.51 -63.14 1.69
CA ASP A 151 15.57 -61.74 1.26
C ASP A 151 14.77 -60.85 2.19
N ASP A 152 15.25 -59.66 2.43
CA ASP A 152 14.60 -58.64 3.28
C ASP A 152 14.51 -57.31 2.56
N ILE A 153 13.36 -56.66 2.65
CA ILE A 153 13.15 -55.29 2.13
C ILE A 153 12.94 -54.34 3.30
N VAL A 154 13.85 -53.42 3.45
CA VAL A 154 13.74 -52.36 4.44
C VAL A 154 13.26 -51.08 3.77
N MET A 155 12.05 -50.64 4.13
CA MET A 155 11.51 -49.34 3.69
C MET A 155 11.98 -48.27 4.67
N LEU A 156 12.91 -47.44 4.23
CA LEU A 156 13.30 -46.25 4.99
C LEU A 156 12.27 -45.12 4.72
N GLN A 157 11.41 -44.91 5.71
CA GLN A 157 10.54 -43.77 5.70
C GLN A 157 11.25 -42.58 6.33
N ASN A 158 11.30 -41.46 5.61
CA ASN A 158 11.80 -40.24 6.18
C ASN A 158 10.64 -39.52 6.92
N ASN A 159 10.75 -39.40 8.23
CA ASN A 159 9.75 -38.70 9.08
C ASN A 159 9.83 -37.18 8.97
N ALA A 160 10.56 -36.62 8.01
CA ALA A 160 10.60 -35.19 7.78
C ALA A 160 9.28 -34.74 7.14
N ASP A 161 8.48 -34.01 7.89
CA ASP A 161 7.10 -33.64 7.57
C ASP A 161 6.94 -32.45 6.61
N GLY A 162 8.03 -31.85 6.14
CA GLY A 162 8.00 -30.67 5.28
C GLY A 162 7.49 -29.37 5.94
N GLN A 163 7.05 -29.40 7.20
CA GLN A 163 6.54 -28.20 7.90
C GLN A 163 7.60 -27.09 8.03
N ALA A 164 8.88 -27.47 7.99
CA ALA A 164 9.97 -26.49 8.00
C ALA A 164 9.87 -25.49 6.84
N PHE A 165 9.46 -25.94 5.65
CA PHE A 165 9.29 -25.07 4.49
C PHE A 165 8.09 -24.14 4.64
N GLN A 166 6.98 -24.61 5.22
CA GLN A 166 5.81 -23.78 5.51
C GLN A 166 6.14 -22.72 6.58
N ARG A 167 6.90 -23.08 7.61
CA ARG A 167 7.36 -22.11 8.63
C ARG A 167 8.29 -21.07 8.01
N LEU A 168 9.17 -21.46 7.09
CA LEU A 168 10.05 -20.57 6.37
C LEU A 168 9.25 -19.56 5.51
N ASP A 169 8.26 -20.04 4.75
CA ASP A 169 7.39 -19.18 3.92
C ASP A 169 6.60 -18.20 4.79
N ARG A 170 5.99 -18.65 5.90
CA ARG A 170 5.29 -17.78 6.86
C ARG A 170 6.23 -16.72 7.45
N MET A 171 7.44 -17.10 7.84
CA MET A 171 8.43 -16.16 8.38
C MET A 171 8.85 -15.12 7.35
N ALA A 172 9.08 -15.53 6.09
CA ALA A 172 9.41 -14.60 5.01
C ALA A 172 8.24 -13.65 4.71
N ASN A 173 7.02 -14.16 4.61
CA ASN A 173 5.81 -13.37 4.42
C ASN A 173 5.61 -12.36 5.56
N SER A 174 5.74 -12.79 6.81
CA SER A 174 5.62 -11.91 7.97
C SER A 174 6.63 -10.77 7.94
N ARG A 175 7.88 -11.03 7.54
CA ARG A 175 8.91 -10.00 7.39
C ARG A 175 8.58 -9.00 6.29
N ILE A 176 8.11 -9.49 5.13
CA ILE A 176 7.71 -8.63 4.01
C ILE A 176 6.52 -7.76 4.42
N GLN A 177 5.48 -8.34 5.01
CA GLN A 177 4.29 -7.61 5.47
C GLN A 177 4.64 -6.56 6.52
N LYS A 178 5.43 -6.93 7.53
CA LYS A 178 5.86 -6.02 8.59
C LYS A 178 6.68 -4.85 8.04
N TYR A 179 7.50 -5.10 7.04
CA TYR A 179 8.29 -4.04 6.43
C TYR A 179 7.45 -3.13 5.55
N MET A 180 6.60 -3.68 4.68
CA MET A 180 5.79 -2.89 3.73
C MET A 180 4.60 -2.20 4.40
N LEU A 181 3.85 -2.92 5.23
CA LEU A 181 2.59 -2.46 5.80
C LEU A 181 2.69 -2.02 7.28
N GLY A 182 3.82 -2.32 7.95
CA GLY A 182 3.96 -2.07 9.39
C GLY A 182 3.30 -3.12 10.28
N LYS A 183 2.46 -3.97 9.70
CA LYS A 183 1.75 -5.02 10.42
C LYS A 183 1.89 -6.38 9.74
N VAL A 184 1.73 -7.44 10.52
CA VAL A 184 1.53 -8.80 10.02
C VAL A 184 0.03 -9.05 9.96
N LYS A 185 -0.45 -9.77 8.95
CA LYS A 185 -1.87 -10.10 8.82
C LYS A 185 -2.35 -10.84 10.07
N THR A 186 -3.33 -10.26 10.76
CA THR A 186 -3.84 -10.77 12.05
C THR A 186 -4.48 -12.16 11.96
N SER A 187 -4.86 -12.61 10.76
CA SER A 187 -5.37 -13.97 10.54
C SER A 187 -4.35 -15.07 10.83
N ASP A 188 -3.05 -14.74 10.92
CA ASP A 188 -1.99 -15.68 11.26
C ASP A 188 -1.64 -15.64 12.76
N LEU A 189 -2.23 -14.72 13.51
CA LEU A 189 -2.11 -14.61 14.98
C LEU A 189 -3.37 -15.21 15.60
N GLU A 190 -3.28 -16.45 16.03
CA GLU A 190 -4.40 -17.18 16.67
C GLU A 190 -4.96 -16.51 17.92
N ASN A 191 -4.26 -15.52 18.53
CA ASN A 191 -4.65 -14.83 19.77
C ASN A 191 -4.27 -13.34 19.77
N GLY A 192 -4.50 -12.60 18.69
CA GLY A 192 -4.30 -11.15 18.69
C GLY A 192 -5.28 -10.41 19.59
N SER A 193 -4.81 -9.75 20.64
CA SER A 193 -5.69 -8.90 21.46
C SER A 193 -6.17 -7.70 20.63
N ARG A 194 -7.40 -7.21 20.90
CA ARG A 194 -7.98 -6.04 20.24
C ARG A 194 -7.07 -4.80 20.31
N ALA A 195 -6.35 -4.63 21.42
CA ALA A 195 -5.38 -3.56 21.61
C ALA A 195 -4.16 -3.67 20.68
N ALA A 196 -3.68 -4.90 20.42
CA ALA A 196 -2.60 -5.12 19.46
C ALA A 196 -3.03 -4.79 18.02
N GLN A 197 -4.26 -5.15 17.64
CA GLN A 197 -4.83 -4.81 16.34
C GLN A 197 -4.94 -3.30 16.14
N GLU A 198 -5.39 -2.56 17.15
CA GLU A 198 -5.51 -1.10 17.10
C GLU A 198 -4.14 -0.41 16.95
N THR A 199 -3.12 -0.90 17.66
CA THR A 199 -1.75 -0.38 17.53
C THR A 199 -1.16 -0.67 16.14
N GLU A 200 -1.42 -1.85 15.59
CA GLU A 200 -0.99 -2.22 14.24
C GLU A 200 -1.70 -1.40 13.16
N GLU A 201 -2.98 -1.07 13.35
CA GLU A 201 -3.76 -0.23 12.43
C GLU A 201 -3.21 1.20 12.41
N ASN A 202 -2.88 1.78 13.58
CA ASN A 202 -2.24 3.09 13.67
C ASN A 202 -0.88 3.11 12.95
N THR A 203 -0.05 2.08 13.14
CA THR A 203 1.25 1.96 12.45
C THR A 203 1.09 1.86 10.92
N LYS A 204 0.03 1.21 10.45
CA LYS A 204 -0.31 1.19 9.01
C LYS A 204 -0.73 2.57 8.54
N GLY A 205 -1.55 3.28 9.32
CA GLY A 205 -1.97 4.66 9.06
C GLY A 205 -0.76 5.59 8.86
N ASP A 206 0.18 5.60 9.80
CA ASP A 206 1.40 6.43 9.72
C ASP A 206 2.23 6.15 8.45
N ARG A 207 2.26 4.90 8.00
CA ARG A 207 2.96 4.56 6.75
C ARG A 207 2.24 5.02 5.51
N ILE A 208 0.91 4.93 5.50
CA ILE A 208 0.07 5.45 4.42
C ILE A 208 0.26 6.96 4.33
N ASP A 209 0.29 7.66 5.46
CA ASP A 209 0.52 9.10 5.51
C ASP A 209 1.88 9.50 4.95
N GLY A 210 2.92 8.69 5.23
CA GLY A 210 4.23 8.87 4.59
C GLY A 210 4.21 8.70 3.06
N TYR A 211 3.40 7.79 2.53
CA TYR A 211 3.22 7.64 1.07
C TYR A 211 2.42 8.80 0.48
N LEU A 212 1.35 9.23 1.16
CA LEU A 212 0.55 10.38 0.75
C LEU A 212 1.38 11.66 0.72
N HIS A 213 2.28 11.84 1.70
CA HIS A 213 3.19 12.99 1.70
C HIS A 213 4.10 13.00 0.46
N LEU A 214 4.70 11.87 0.10
CA LEU A 214 5.50 11.77 -1.14
C LEU A 214 4.67 12.02 -2.39
N LEU A 215 3.42 11.55 -2.40
CA LEU A 215 2.50 11.76 -3.51
C LEU A 215 2.10 13.24 -3.63
N ASN A 216 1.88 13.93 -2.51
CA ASN A 216 1.62 15.36 -2.48
C ASN A 216 2.81 16.16 -3.02
N LEU A 217 4.04 15.80 -2.62
CA LEU A 217 5.25 16.41 -3.16
C LEU A 217 5.37 16.20 -4.68
N ALA A 218 5.09 15.01 -5.17
CA ALA A 218 5.12 14.71 -6.59
C ALA A 218 4.06 15.52 -7.38
N ALA A 219 2.85 15.63 -6.83
CA ALA A 219 1.79 16.41 -7.44
C ALA A 219 2.07 17.92 -7.38
N GLN A 220 2.64 18.41 -6.27
CA GLN A 220 3.06 19.82 -6.16
C GLN A 220 4.13 20.16 -7.19
N HIS A 221 5.13 19.29 -7.36
CA HIS A 221 6.17 19.49 -8.38
C HIS A 221 5.58 19.59 -9.80
N LEU A 222 4.56 18.80 -10.10
CA LEU A 222 3.85 18.86 -11.38
C LEU A 222 3.18 20.21 -11.58
N VAL A 223 2.52 20.75 -10.54
CA VAL A 223 1.92 22.08 -10.58
C VAL A 223 2.97 23.17 -10.77
N ASP A 224 4.08 23.09 -10.01
CA ASP A 224 5.17 24.06 -10.11
C ASP A 224 5.83 24.03 -11.50
N ALA A 225 6.03 22.84 -12.07
CA ALA A 225 6.57 22.66 -13.42
C ALA A 225 5.65 23.29 -14.49
N LEU A 226 4.32 23.10 -14.36
CA LEU A 226 3.36 23.73 -15.27
C LEU A 226 3.39 25.26 -15.19
N LEU A 227 3.51 25.82 -13.98
CA LEU A 227 3.60 27.27 -13.79
C LEU A 227 4.88 27.81 -14.43
N MET A 228 6.03 27.18 -14.13
CA MET A 228 7.33 27.59 -14.64
C MET A 228 7.44 27.48 -16.17
N VAL A 229 6.94 26.41 -16.78
CA VAL A 229 7.03 26.25 -18.23
C VAL A 229 6.17 27.27 -18.94
N ASN A 230 4.95 27.56 -18.46
CA ASN A 230 4.09 28.57 -19.06
C ASN A 230 4.66 29.97 -18.91
N GLU A 231 5.27 30.31 -17.77
CA GLU A 231 5.95 31.56 -17.57
C GLU A 231 7.12 31.75 -18.57
N ALA A 232 7.92 30.69 -18.78
CA ALA A 232 9.01 30.70 -19.73
C ALA A 232 8.55 30.90 -21.19
N TYR A 233 7.34 30.45 -21.53
CA TYR A 233 6.67 30.67 -22.83
C TYR A 233 5.86 31.97 -22.91
N GLY A 234 6.01 32.86 -21.94
CA GLY A 234 5.34 34.16 -21.95
C GLY A 234 3.86 34.14 -21.58
N LYS A 235 3.38 33.03 -21.02
CA LYS A 235 2.02 32.87 -20.52
C LYS A 235 2.03 32.81 -19.00
N THR A 236 1.70 33.92 -18.35
CA THR A 236 1.68 33.98 -16.89
C THR A 236 0.37 33.45 -16.34
N ILE A 237 0.43 32.37 -15.58
CA ILE A 237 -0.69 31.85 -14.80
C ILE A 237 -0.64 32.51 -13.42
N VAL A 238 -1.68 33.27 -13.06
CA VAL A 238 -1.76 33.91 -11.74
C VAL A 238 -2.17 32.87 -10.70
N ALA A 239 -1.19 32.31 -10.02
CA ALA A 239 -1.43 31.38 -8.91
C ALA A 239 -1.53 32.16 -7.58
N PRO A 240 -2.43 31.76 -6.66
CA PRO A 240 -2.47 32.33 -5.31
C PRO A 240 -1.16 32.06 -4.57
N LYS A 241 -0.75 33.02 -3.72
CA LYS A 241 0.44 32.83 -2.88
C LYS A 241 0.24 31.67 -1.93
N GLY A 242 1.22 30.76 -1.90
CA GLY A 242 1.16 29.57 -1.04
C GLY A 242 0.25 28.47 -1.58
N LEU A 243 0.03 28.43 -2.91
CA LEU A 243 -0.65 27.32 -3.54
C LEU A 243 0.07 26.01 -3.18
N TRP A 244 -0.65 25.11 -2.54
CA TRP A 244 -0.16 23.80 -2.14
C TRP A 244 -1.16 22.73 -2.55
N PHE A 245 -0.65 21.65 -3.13
CA PHE A 245 -1.46 20.50 -3.50
C PHE A 245 -1.51 19.49 -2.34
N GLU A 246 -2.71 19.12 -1.94
CA GLU A 246 -2.92 18.11 -0.92
C GLU A 246 -4.06 17.17 -1.33
N PHE A 247 -3.80 15.86 -1.24
CA PHE A 247 -4.88 14.89 -1.35
C PHE A 247 -5.73 14.92 -0.10
N ASN A 248 -6.99 15.27 -0.27
CA ASN A 248 -7.94 15.28 0.84
C ASN A 248 -8.14 13.85 1.37
N LYS A 249 -7.71 13.63 2.60
CA LYS A 249 -7.91 12.36 3.28
C LYS A 249 -9.36 12.32 3.73
N LYS A 250 -10.16 11.38 3.21
CA LYS A 250 -11.49 11.12 3.79
C LYS A 250 -11.29 10.82 5.27
N THR A 251 -11.85 11.67 6.10
CA THR A 251 -11.84 11.46 7.56
C THR A 251 -12.65 10.20 7.81
N GLU A 252 -11.97 9.09 8.16
CA GLU A 252 -12.69 7.91 8.65
C GLU A 252 -13.43 8.33 9.90
N ILE A 253 -14.73 8.04 9.95
CA ILE A 253 -15.55 8.35 11.12
C ILE A 253 -15.00 7.49 12.26
N ASP A 254 -14.33 8.13 13.20
CA ASP A 254 -13.91 7.47 14.44
C ASP A 254 -15.16 7.10 15.26
N ILE A 255 -15.56 5.83 15.16
CA ILE A 255 -16.75 5.31 15.84
C ILE A 255 -16.69 5.58 17.35
N LYS A 256 -15.51 5.48 17.97
CA LYS A 256 -15.33 5.77 19.40
C LYS A 256 -15.56 7.25 19.70
N ARG A 257 -15.13 8.13 18.79
CA ARG A 257 -15.38 9.57 18.90
C ARG A 257 -16.85 9.89 18.69
N ALA A 258 -17.48 9.29 17.70
CA ALA A 258 -18.91 9.44 17.44
C ALA A 258 -19.76 8.93 18.62
N ASP A 259 -19.41 7.80 19.23
CA ASP A 259 -20.06 7.27 20.42
C ASP A 259 -19.89 8.18 21.65
N ARG A 260 -18.68 8.69 21.86
CA ARG A 260 -18.37 9.67 22.92
C ARG A 260 -19.20 10.94 22.74
N ASP A 261 -19.20 11.48 21.53
CA ASP A 261 -19.87 12.73 21.20
C ASP A 261 -21.40 12.57 21.30
N THR A 262 -21.92 11.42 20.91
CA THR A 262 -23.34 11.06 21.13
C THR A 262 -23.69 11.03 22.63
N LYS A 263 -22.80 10.50 23.47
CA LYS A 263 -22.99 10.53 24.94
C LYS A 263 -22.98 11.95 25.48
N TYR A 264 -22.03 12.78 25.05
CA TYR A 264 -22.01 14.20 25.47
C TYR A 264 -23.26 14.96 25.02
N ALA A 265 -23.75 14.71 23.80
CA ALA A 265 -24.99 15.33 23.35
C ALA A 265 -26.20 14.87 24.17
N LYS A 266 -26.30 13.58 24.52
CA LYS A 266 -27.43 13.02 25.28
C LYS A 266 -27.34 13.28 26.77
N ASP A 267 -26.20 12.99 27.40
CA ASP A 267 -26.08 12.93 28.87
C ASP A 267 -25.70 14.30 29.45
N ALA A 268 -24.88 15.09 28.75
CA ALA A 268 -24.44 16.42 29.16
C ALA A 268 -25.23 17.55 28.45
N ASN A 269 -26.18 17.21 27.58
CA ASN A 269 -26.99 18.17 26.79
C ASN A 269 -26.13 19.19 26.05
N LEU A 270 -24.93 18.73 25.57
CA LEU A 270 -24.04 19.57 24.76
C LEU A 270 -24.50 19.55 23.31
N ARG A 271 -24.50 20.74 22.68
CA ARG A 271 -24.78 20.87 21.25
C ARG A 271 -23.50 21.24 20.53
N PHE A 272 -23.23 20.54 19.44
CA PHE A 272 -22.08 20.82 18.60
C PHE A 272 -22.42 21.88 17.56
N THR A 273 -21.45 22.70 17.19
CA THR A 273 -21.59 23.74 16.16
C THR A 273 -21.59 23.14 14.74
N ALA A 274 -22.06 23.90 13.76
CA ALA A 274 -22.00 23.50 12.36
C ALA A 274 -20.55 23.21 11.90
N ASP A 275 -19.58 24.01 12.36
CA ASP A 275 -18.15 23.79 12.09
C ASP A 275 -17.65 22.44 12.62
N TYR A 276 -18.13 22.01 13.78
CA TYR A 276 -17.79 20.70 14.31
C TYR A 276 -18.25 19.55 13.39
N TYR A 277 -19.47 19.63 12.87
CA TYR A 277 -19.99 18.63 11.94
C TYR A 277 -19.21 18.64 10.61
N ARG A 278 -18.80 19.81 10.14
CA ARG A 278 -18.02 19.97 8.92
C ARG A 278 -16.59 19.47 9.11
N ASP A 279 -15.88 20.00 10.08
CA ASP A 279 -14.43 19.82 10.23
C ASP A 279 -14.06 18.48 10.87
N VAL A 280 -14.92 17.99 11.75
CA VAL A 280 -14.64 16.78 12.53
C VAL A 280 -15.32 15.55 11.96
N LEU A 281 -16.56 15.67 11.48
CA LEU A 281 -17.33 14.56 10.94
C LEU A 281 -17.35 14.53 9.40
N GLY A 282 -16.84 15.57 8.75
CA GLY A 282 -16.74 15.66 7.29
C GLY A 282 -18.09 15.77 6.58
N PHE A 283 -19.11 16.31 7.24
CA PHE A 283 -20.39 16.58 6.59
C PHE A 283 -20.29 17.82 5.70
N GLU A 284 -20.86 17.75 4.52
CA GLU A 284 -21.05 18.91 3.66
C GLU A 284 -22.25 19.75 4.14
N ASP A 285 -22.24 21.07 3.89
CA ASP A 285 -23.26 22.00 4.38
C ASP A 285 -24.70 21.65 3.94
N ASN A 286 -24.84 20.92 2.86
CA ASN A 286 -26.13 20.43 2.34
C ASN A 286 -26.60 19.12 2.98
N HIS A 287 -25.76 18.47 3.82
CA HIS A 287 -26.07 17.16 4.42
C HIS A 287 -26.67 17.26 5.81
N PHE A 288 -26.67 18.43 6.46
CA PHE A 288 -27.23 18.59 7.80
C PHE A 288 -27.81 19.98 8.02
N VAL A 289 -28.79 20.04 8.93
CA VAL A 289 -29.37 21.31 9.42
C VAL A 289 -29.40 21.21 10.93
N LEU A 290 -28.88 22.23 11.64
CA LEU A 290 -28.96 22.27 13.10
C LEU A 290 -30.40 22.47 13.55
N ALA A 291 -30.82 21.74 14.60
CA ALA A 291 -32.20 21.77 15.10
C ALA A 291 -32.71 23.19 15.49
N GLU A 292 -31.80 24.08 15.84
CA GLU A 292 -32.16 25.49 16.13
C GLU A 292 -32.47 26.32 14.87
N GLU A 293 -31.84 26.02 13.75
CA GLU A 293 -32.13 26.65 12.47
C GLU A 293 -33.44 26.12 11.88
N ALA A 294 -33.76 24.85 12.15
CA ALA A 294 -35.05 24.26 11.77
C ALA A 294 -36.22 24.77 12.63
N ALA A 295 -35.93 25.31 13.82
CA ALA A 295 -36.95 25.87 14.75
C ALA A 295 -37.21 27.36 14.61
N THR A 296 -36.59 28.08 13.66
CA THR A 296 -37.00 29.43 13.30
C THR A 296 -38.32 29.31 12.57
N PRO A 297 -39.47 29.66 13.21
CA PRO A 297 -40.72 29.60 12.52
C PRO A 297 -40.69 30.66 11.41
N ASN A 298 -41.02 30.23 10.21
CA ASN A 298 -41.32 31.10 9.10
C ASN A 298 -42.28 32.16 9.63
N THR A 299 -41.82 33.41 9.79
CA THR A 299 -42.57 34.54 10.33
C THR A 299 -43.76 34.97 9.46
N GLY A 300 -44.26 34.10 8.58
CA GLY A 300 -45.45 34.28 7.77
C GLY A 300 -46.76 33.73 8.35
N ASN A 301 -46.70 32.88 9.37
CA ASN A 301 -47.91 32.34 10.02
C ASN A 301 -47.93 32.75 11.49
N ALA A 302 -48.50 33.90 11.77
CA ALA A 302 -48.93 34.20 13.13
C ALA A 302 -49.70 33.00 13.68
N SER A 303 -49.23 32.46 14.83
CA SER A 303 -49.77 31.25 15.44
C SER A 303 -51.27 31.34 15.56
N LEU A 304 -51.96 30.23 15.31
CA LEU A 304 -53.40 30.11 15.47
C LEU A 304 -53.85 30.59 16.88
N SER A 305 -53.02 30.49 17.89
CA SER A 305 -53.24 31.00 19.24
C SER A 305 -53.28 32.54 19.31
N ALA A 306 -52.44 33.25 18.54
CA ALA A 306 -52.49 34.72 18.47
C ALA A 306 -53.75 35.21 17.74
N ARG A 307 -54.14 34.51 16.67
CA ARG A 307 -55.40 34.78 15.94
C ARG A 307 -56.63 34.47 16.76
N LEU A 308 -56.62 33.50 17.61
CA LEU A 308 -57.71 33.15 18.52
C LEU A 308 -57.83 34.18 19.66
N SER A 309 -56.69 34.63 20.25
CA SER A 309 -56.71 35.64 21.32
C SER A 309 -57.27 37.00 20.88
N ASP A 310 -57.01 37.44 19.64
CA ASP A 310 -57.57 38.68 19.08
C ASP A 310 -59.06 38.55 18.77
N LYS A 311 -59.52 37.37 18.37
CA LYS A 311 -60.94 37.14 18.07
C LYS A 311 -61.82 37.06 19.34
N TYR A 312 -61.23 36.68 20.49
CA TYR A 312 -61.95 36.67 21.77
C TYR A 312 -61.89 38.00 22.53
N LYS A 313 -61.06 38.95 22.13
CA LYS A 313 -61.04 40.31 22.68
C LYS A 313 -62.05 41.28 22.05
N GLN A 314 -62.68 40.91 20.93
CA GLN A 314 -63.66 41.76 20.22
C GLN A 314 -65.10 41.26 20.28
N GLY A 315 -65.48 40.48 21.23
CA GLY A 315 -66.87 40.02 21.36
C GLY A 315 -67.30 39.97 22.83
N ASN A 316 -67.89 40.96 23.41
CA ASN A 316 -69.24 41.44 23.49
C ASN A 316 -69.41 42.41 24.67
N PRO A 317 -70.09 43.47 24.57
CA PRO A 317 -70.67 44.14 25.71
C PRO A 317 -72.15 43.70 25.83
N LEU A 318 -72.46 43.09 26.91
CA LEU A 318 -73.81 43.18 27.56
C LEU A 318 -73.62 43.00 29.05
#